data_011d7e86ab37e9da88746751057855db
#
_entry.id   011d7e86ab37e9da88746751057855db
#
_cell.length_a   1.000
_cell.length_b   1.000
_cell.length_c   1.000
_cell.angle_alpha   90.00
_cell.angle_beta   90.00
_cell.angle_gamma   90.00
#
_symmetry.space_group_name_H-M   'P 1'
#
loop_
_entity.id
_entity.type
_entity.pdbx_description
1 polymer ?
#
loop_
_entity_poly.entity_id
_entity_poly.type
_entity_poly.pdbx_seq_one_letter_code
_entity_poly.pdbx_strand_id
1 'polypeptide(L)'
;MKPVTGFGALPTSPVLARHPALSVRVRNAWHTPCNIGLVPFTNAYAMTYSASDLARSAGARFRQALADEHPLQVVGAINANHALLAKRAGYRAIYLSGGGVAAGSLGLPDLGISNLDDVLTDIRRITDVCDTPLLVDVDTGFGASAFNVVRTTKSLIKFGAAAMHIEDQVGAKRCGHRPNKEIVTQGEMVDRIKAAVDARTDENFVIMARTDALAVEGLDKAIERAVACVEAGADAIFPEAMTDLAMYRKFVDAVKVPVLANITEFGATPLFTTEELGGAGVSMVLYPLSAFRAMNKAAENVYAAIRRDGTQKNVVDTMQTRAELYESIGYHAFEQKLDALFAQGKGK
;
A
#
# COMPACT_ATOMS: atom_id res chain seq x y z
N MET A 1 -15.74 -32.57 52.74
CA MET A 1 -16.96 -31.77 52.94
C MET A 1 -16.72 -30.78 54.06
N LYS A 2 -16.48 -29.53 53.77
CA LYS A 2 -16.65 -28.37 54.67
C LYS A 2 -16.76 -27.14 53.76
N PRO A 3 -17.74 -26.25 53.97
CA PRO A 3 -17.93 -25.07 53.13
C PRO A 3 -17.02 -23.93 53.63
N VAL A 4 -16.46 -23.16 52.69
CA VAL A 4 -15.75 -21.92 53.00
C VAL A 4 -16.67 -20.77 52.60
N THR A 5 -17.19 -20.09 53.63
CA THR A 5 -17.84 -18.79 53.56
C THR A 5 -16.79 -17.70 53.75
N GLY A 6 -16.85 -16.63 52.93
CA GLY A 6 -15.99 -15.47 53.13
C GLY A 6 -16.24 -14.40 52.05
N PHE A 7 -17.35 -13.65 52.15
CA PHE A 7 -17.54 -12.39 51.49
C PHE A 7 -16.80 -11.28 52.26
N GLY A 8 -15.73 -10.75 51.67
CA GLY A 8 -15.04 -9.56 52.17
C GLY A 8 -15.59 -8.30 51.50
N ALA A 9 -15.98 -7.35 52.34
CA ALA A 9 -16.57 -6.07 51.96
C ALA A 9 -15.59 -5.14 51.21
N LEU A 10 -16.10 -4.42 50.23
CA LEU A 10 -15.42 -3.33 49.51
C LEU A 10 -15.27 -2.10 50.44
N PRO A 11 -14.13 -1.40 50.43
CA PRO A 11 -13.98 -0.14 51.17
C PRO A 11 -14.61 1.03 50.40
N THR A 12 -15.29 1.87 51.16
CA THR A 12 -15.93 3.13 50.77
C THR A 12 -14.92 4.19 50.32
N SER A 13 -15.25 4.91 49.26
CA SER A 13 -14.48 6.04 48.72
C SER A 13 -14.40 7.22 49.70
N PRO A 14 -13.27 7.94 49.75
CA PRO A 14 -13.21 9.23 50.45
C PRO A 14 -13.61 10.40 49.52
N VAL A 15 -14.26 11.33 50.13
CA VAL A 15 -14.78 12.64 49.76
C VAL A 15 -13.83 13.49 48.88
N LEU A 16 -14.36 14.04 47.82
CA LEU A 16 -13.76 15.05 46.93
C LEU A 16 -13.40 16.34 47.73
N ALA A 17 -12.12 16.63 47.83
CA ALA A 17 -11.62 17.95 48.20
C ALA A 17 -11.57 18.84 46.94
N ARG A 18 -12.26 19.98 46.99
CA ARG A 18 -12.25 21.02 45.96
C ARG A 18 -10.88 21.74 45.99
N HIS A 19 -10.13 21.67 44.86
CA HIS A 19 -8.99 22.56 44.61
C HIS A 19 -9.40 23.71 43.69
N PRO A 20 -8.84 24.91 43.90
CA PRO A 20 -9.24 26.13 43.20
C PRO A 20 -8.75 26.15 41.75
N ALA A 21 -9.56 26.78 40.91
CA ALA A 21 -9.30 26.97 39.46
C ALA A 21 -8.01 27.76 39.20
N LEU A 22 -7.01 27.11 38.66
CA LEU A 22 -5.89 27.76 37.98
C LEU A 22 -6.30 28.03 36.52
N SER A 23 -6.59 29.32 36.25
CA SER A 23 -6.82 29.78 34.87
C SER A 23 -5.49 29.77 34.11
N VAL A 24 -5.21 28.70 33.38
CA VAL A 24 -4.17 28.69 32.35
C VAL A 24 -4.73 29.32 31.10
N ARG A 25 -4.34 30.56 30.80
CA ARG A 25 -4.52 31.16 29.47
C ARG A 25 -3.71 30.35 28.46
N VAL A 26 -4.35 29.42 27.76
CA VAL A 26 -3.79 28.81 26.54
C VAL A 26 -3.79 29.92 25.48
N ARG A 27 -2.63 30.46 25.16
CA ARG A 27 -2.44 31.31 23.99
C ARG A 27 -2.69 30.44 22.77
N ASN A 28 -3.74 30.74 22.03
CA ASN A 28 -4.01 30.23 20.70
C ASN A 28 -2.86 30.68 19.75
N ALA A 29 -1.92 29.78 19.49
CA ALA A 29 -0.84 29.93 18.53
C ALA A 29 -0.98 28.90 17.42
N TRP A 30 -2.17 28.84 16.80
CA TRP A 30 -2.39 28.03 15.60
C TRP A 30 -3.41 28.71 14.68
N HIS A 31 -3.07 29.93 14.24
CA HIS A 31 -3.64 30.55 13.06
C HIS A 31 -2.51 31.07 12.19
N THR A 32 -1.75 30.17 11.61
CA THR A 32 -1.12 30.40 10.31
C THR A 32 -1.97 29.65 9.32
N PRO A 33 -2.70 30.29 8.39
CA PRO A 33 -3.27 29.58 7.27
C PRO A 33 -2.09 28.99 6.50
N CYS A 34 -1.98 27.67 6.49
CA CYS A 34 -1.11 26.99 5.56
C CYS A 34 -1.70 27.27 4.18
N ASN A 35 -1.15 28.29 3.52
CA ASN A 35 -1.40 28.58 2.12
C ASN A 35 -0.69 27.47 1.32
N ILE A 36 -1.22 26.26 1.38
CA ILE A 36 -0.99 25.26 0.35
C ILE A 36 -1.72 25.85 -0.85
N GLY A 37 -0.98 26.55 -1.71
CA GLY A 37 -1.50 27.00 -2.99
C GLY A 37 -2.13 25.80 -3.65
N LEU A 38 -3.46 25.77 -3.73
CA LEU A 38 -4.19 24.86 -4.59
C LEU A 38 -3.62 25.11 -6.00
N VAL A 39 -2.68 24.29 -6.42
CA VAL A 39 -2.31 24.22 -7.83
C VAL A 39 -3.63 23.86 -8.52
N PRO A 40 -4.19 24.72 -9.35
CA PRO A 40 -5.39 24.38 -10.08
C PRO A 40 -5.08 23.09 -10.83
N PHE A 41 -5.82 22.03 -10.59
CA PHE A 41 -5.76 20.79 -11.38
C PHE A 41 -6.20 21.15 -12.80
N THR A 42 -5.29 21.75 -13.55
CA THR A 42 -5.48 21.92 -14.98
C THR A 42 -5.42 20.51 -15.61
N ASN A 43 -6.26 20.27 -16.59
CA ASN A 43 -6.45 19.03 -17.36
C ASN A 43 -5.16 18.46 -18.01
N ALA A 44 -3.98 19.00 -17.70
CA ALA A 44 -2.67 18.61 -18.22
C ALA A 44 -2.12 17.30 -17.63
N TYR A 45 -2.72 16.76 -16.58
CA TYR A 45 -2.26 15.53 -15.91
C TYR A 45 -3.12 14.28 -16.19
N ALA A 46 -4.09 14.36 -17.08
CA ALA A 46 -4.71 13.15 -17.61
C ALA A 46 -3.71 12.46 -18.55
N MET A 47 -2.77 11.69 -18.00
CA MET A 47 -2.07 10.67 -18.78
C MET A 47 -3.11 9.64 -19.16
N THR A 48 -3.81 9.90 -20.26
CA THR A 48 -4.58 8.87 -20.94
C THR A 48 -3.55 7.98 -21.62
N TYR A 49 -3.44 6.73 -21.17
CA TYR A 49 -2.78 5.72 -21.97
C TYR A 49 -3.39 5.75 -23.37
N SER A 50 -2.54 5.75 -24.38
CA SER A 50 -3.02 5.65 -25.76
C SER A 50 -3.70 4.29 -25.96
N ALA A 51 -4.55 4.15 -26.99
CA ALA A 51 -5.15 2.85 -27.30
C ALA A 51 -4.08 1.76 -27.52
N SER A 52 -2.87 2.13 -27.96
CA SER A 52 -1.71 1.24 -28.09
C SER A 52 -1.13 0.81 -26.73
N ASP A 53 -1.20 1.66 -25.70
CA ASP A 53 -0.74 1.31 -24.38
C ASP A 53 -1.71 0.35 -23.66
N LEU A 54 -3.00 0.50 -23.89
CA LEU A 54 -4.03 -0.42 -23.39
C LEU A 54 -3.98 -1.80 -24.06
N ALA A 55 -3.41 -1.88 -25.27
CA ALA A 55 -3.16 -3.16 -25.94
C ALA A 55 -2.02 -3.97 -25.31
N ARG A 56 -1.18 -3.34 -24.44
CA ARG A 56 -0.09 -4.01 -23.74
C ARG A 56 -0.60 -4.68 -22.46
N SER A 57 0.05 -5.77 -22.05
CA SER A 57 -0.23 -6.42 -20.77
C SER A 57 0.02 -5.47 -19.58
N ALA A 58 -0.56 -5.75 -18.42
CA ALA A 58 -0.34 -4.97 -17.21
C ALA A 58 1.15 -4.95 -16.82
N GLY A 59 1.84 -6.10 -16.95
CA GLY A 59 3.29 -6.20 -16.72
C GLY A 59 4.10 -5.33 -17.66
N ALA A 60 3.75 -5.30 -18.96
CA ALA A 60 4.43 -4.45 -19.94
C ALA A 60 4.25 -2.95 -19.63
N ARG A 61 3.07 -2.54 -19.13
CA ARG A 61 2.85 -1.15 -18.70
C ARG A 61 3.68 -0.80 -17.46
N PHE A 62 3.85 -1.74 -16.50
CA PHE A 62 4.70 -1.52 -15.34
C PHE A 62 6.18 -1.34 -15.73
N ARG A 63 6.68 -2.21 -16.62
CA ARG A 63 8.06 -2.09 -17.16
C ARG A 63 8.26 -0.77 -17.91
N GLN A 64 7.25 -0.32 -18.65
CA GLN A 64 7.30 0.98 -19.34
C GLN A 64 7.32 2.13 -18.32
N ALA A 65 6.47 2.10 -17.28
CA ALA A 65 6.48 3.11 -16.23
C ALA A 65 7.85 3.21 -15.54
N LEU A 66 8.49 2.06 -15.27
CA LEU A 66 9.85 1.98 -14.71
C LEU A 66 10.91 2.54 -15.66
N ALA A 67 10.72 2.44 -16.97
CA ALA A 67 11.62 3.02 -17.96
C ALA A 67 11.42 4.53 -18.16
N ASP A 68 10.22 5.04 -17.89
CA ASP A 68 9.86 6.45 -18.13
C ASP A 68 10.11 7.37 -16.92
N GLU A 69 10.17 6.84 -15.71
CA GLU A 69 10.28 7.61 -14.46
C GLU A 69 11.37 7.03 -13.54
N HIS A 70 12.33 7.88 -13.15
CA HIS A 70 13.50 7.48 -12.36
C HIS A 70 13.76 8.41 -11.18
N PRO A 71 13.59 7.92 -9.93
CA PRO A 71 12.95 6.65 -9.56
C PRO A 71 11.44 6.70 -9.75
N LEU A 72 10.83 5.57 -10.13
CA LEU A 72 9.39 5.43 -10.26
C LEU A 72 8.71 5.56 -8.89
N GLN A 73 7.80 6.52 -8.75
CA GLN A 73 6.98 6.65 -7.54
C GLN A 73 5.80 5.68 -7.60
N VAL A 74 5.69 4.81 -6.58
CA VAL A 74 4.61 3.83 -6.45
C VAL A 74 3.83 4.14 -5.18
N VAL A 75 2.52 4.43 -5.31
CA VAL A 75 1.70 4.82 -4.16
C VAL A 75 0.66 3.77 -3.82
N GLY A 76 0.41 3.60 -2.53
CA GLY A 76 -0.61 2.69 -2.02
C GLY A 76 -2.03 3.13 -2.37
N ALA A 77 -2.80 2.21 -2.94
CA ALA A 77 -4.21 2.36 -3.25
C ALA A 77 -4.98 1.16 -2.66
N ILE A 78 -5.69 1.37 -1.56
CA ILE A 78 -6.37 0.29 -0.84
C ILE A 78 -7.75 -0.07 -1.41
N ASN A 79 -8.26 0.70 -2.34
CA ASN A 79 -9.54 0.45 -3.00
C ASN A 79 -9.58 1.12 -4.39
N ALA A 80 -10.63 0.83 -5.14
CA ALA A 80 -10.84 1.33 -6.50
C ALA A 80 -10.84 2.86 -6.59
N ASN A 81 -11.47 3.57 -5.65
CA ASN A 81 -11.50 5.02 -5.66
C ASN A 81 -10.12 5.63 -5.42
N HIS A 82 -9.33 5.09 -4.48
CA HIS A 82 -7.93 5.53 -4.28
C HIS A 82 -7.06 5.29 -5.51
N ALA A 83 -7.27 4.18 -6.24
CA ALA A 83 -6.58 3.93 -7.49
C ALA A 83 -6.88 5.01 -8.55
N LEU A 84 -8.15 5.42 -8.68
CA LEU A 84 -8.54 6.52 -9.57
C LEU A 84 -7.94 7.86 -9.14
N LEU A 85 -7.90 8.14 -7.82
CA LEU A 85 -7.28 9.37 -7.30
C LEU A 85 -5.76 9.38 -7.56
N ALA A 86 -5.07 8.27 -7.38
CA ALA A 86 -3.65 8.14 -7.69
C ALA A 86 -3.37 8.35 -9.18
N LYS A 87 -4.20 7.75 -10.06
CA LYS A 87 -4.13 7.97 -11.52
C LYS A 87 -4.31 9.45 -11.88
N ARG A 88 -5.32 10.12 -11.30
CA ARG A 88 -5.55 11.58 -11.51
C ARG A 88 -4.40 12.44 -11.02
N ALA A 89 -3.72 12.03 -9.96
CA ALA A 89 -2.52 12.70 -9.45
C ALA A 89 -1.27 12.49 -10.33
N GLY A 90 -1.38 11.64 -11.39
CA GLY A 90 -0.32 11.41 -12.37
C GLY A 90 0.62 10.26 -12.04
N TYR A 91 0.34 9.45 -11.02
CA TYR A 91 1.16 8.28 -10.71
C TYR A 91 1.06 7.22 -11.82
N ARG A 92 2.23 6.69 -12.20
CA ARG A 92 2.37 5.70 -13.27
C ARG A 92 2.29 4.26 -12.80
N ALA A 93 2.39 4.04 -11.48
CA ALA A 93 2.22 2.74 -10.83
C ALA A 93 1.56 2.93 -9.45
N ILE A 94 0.76 1.94 -9.06
CA ILE A 94 0.07 1.88 -7.77
C ILE A 94 0.37 0.57 -7.06
N TYR A 95 0.09 0.52 -5.76
CA TYR A 95 0.42 -0.60 -4.90
C TYR A 95 -0.76 -1.06 -4.04
N LEU A 96 -1.00 -2.35 -3.99
CA LEU A 96 -1.92 -2.96 -3.03
C LEU A 96 -1.11 -3.63 -1.91
N SER A 97 -1.14 -3.02 -0.73
CA SER A 97 -0.46 -3.51 0.47
C SER A 97 -1.23 -4.65 1.12
N GLY A 98 -0.56 -5.75 1.48
CA GLY A 98 -1.13 -6.81 2.31
C GLY A 98 -1.62 -6.29 3.66
N GLY A 99 -0.81 -5.44 4.33
CA GLY A 99 -1.23 -4.74 5.55
C GLY A 99 -2.42 -3.79 5.33
N GLY A 100 -2.52 -3.18 4.13
CA GLY A 100 -3.67 -2.37 3.72
C GLY A 100 -4.95 -3.20 3.56
N VAL A 101 -4.86 -4.37 2.92
CA VAL A 101 -5.98 -5.33 2.80
C VAL A 101 -6.41 -5.83 4.19
N ALA A 102 -5.45 -6.27 5.01
CA ALA A 102 -5.76 -6.74 6.36
C ALA A 102 -6.48 -5.66 7.20
N ALA A 103 -5.93 -4.46 7.28
CA ALA A 103 -6.49 -3.39 8.10
C ALA A 103 -7.71 -2.71 7.46
N GLY A 104 -7.67 -2.42 6.16
CA GLY A 104 -8.68 -1.63 5.47
C GLY A 104 -9.89 -2.43 5.03
N SER A 105 -9.70 -3.63 4.49
CA SER A 105 -10.79 -4.46 3.98
C SER A 105 -11.35 -5.43 5.02
N LEU A 106 -10.49 -5.95 5.92
CA LEU A 106 -10.87 -6.96 6.91
C LEU A 106 -10.96 -6.44 8.33
N GLY A 107 -10.36 -5.29 8.66
CA GLY A 107 -10.27 -4.77 10.04
C GLY A 107 -9.38 -5.64 10.93
N LEU A 108 -8.38 -6.32 10.37
CA LEU A 108 -7.50 -7.26 11.04
C LEU A 108 -6.05 -6.76 11.05
N PRO A 109 -5.22 -7.22 12.02
CA PRO A 109 -3.80 -6.89 12.03
C PRO A 109 -3.05 -7.60 10.89
N ASP A 110 -1.95 -6.97 10.42
CA ASP A 110 -1.03 -7.51 9.42
C ASP A 110 -0.11 -8.60 10.03
N LEU A 111 -0.63 -9.81 10.13
CA LEU A 111 0.02 -10.98 10.75
C LEU A 111 -0.16 -12.27 9.91
N GLY A 112 -0.29 -12.16 8.61
CA GLY A 112 -0.51 -13.32 7.73
C GLY A 112 -1.91 -13.96 7.90
N ILE A 113 -2.91 -13.18 8.33
CA ILE A 113 -4.29 -13.66 8.52
C ILE A 113 -5.07 -13.60 7.20
N SER A 114 -4.81 -12.59 6.38
CA SER A 114 -5.41 -12.47 5.05
C SER A 114 -4.98 -13.63 4.15
N ASN A 115 -5.85 -14.02 3.26
CA ASN A 115 -5.61 -15.10 2.30
C ASN A 115 -5.63 -14.57 0.85
N LEU A 116 -5.32 -15.45 -0.11
CA LEU A 116 -5.28 -15.09 -1.53
C LEU A 116 -6.60 -14.49 -2.02
N ASP A 117 -7.75 -15.01 -1.62
CA ASP A 117 -9.05 -14.55 -2.13
C ASP A 117 -9.41 -13.15 -1.60
N ASP A 118 -8.97 -12.80 -0.39
CA ASP A 118 -9.11 -11.45 0.16
C ASP A 118 -8.37 -10.43 -0.73
N VAL A 119 -7.11 -10.72 -1.06
CA VAL A 119 -6.29 -9.87 -1.93
C VAL A 119 -6.83 -9.82 -3.35
N LEU A 120 -7.22 -10.96 -3.94
CA LEU A 120 -7.81 -11.02 -5.29
C LEU A 120 -9.11 -10.21 -5.39
N THR A 121 -9.88 -10.12 -4.31
CA THR A 121 -11.10 -9.32 -4.28
C THR A 121 -10.80 -7.83 -4.48
N ASP A 122 -9.78 -7.30 -3.82
CA ASP A 122 -9.40 -5.89 -3.96
C ASP A 122 -8.66 -5.64 -5.29
N ILE A 123 -7.83 -6.59 -5.76
CA ILE A 123 -7.22 -6.50 -7.11
C ILE A 123 -8.31 -6.31 -8.16
N ARG A 124 -9.33 -7.17 -8.19
CA ARG A 124 -10.42 -7.07 -9.18
C ARG A 124 -11.12 -5.73 -9.14
N ARG A 125 -11.48 -5.25 -7.94
CA ARG A 125 -12.13 -3.95 -7.78
C ARG A 125 -11.30 -2.79 -8.32
N ILE A 126 -9.97 -2.86 -8.16
CA ILE A 126 -9.05 -1.84 -8.64
C ILE A 126 -8.87 -1.95 -10.16
N THR A 127 -8.56 -3.13 -10.67
CA THR A 127 -8.23 -3.35 -12.08
C THR A 127 -9.43 -3.25 -13.02
N ASP A 128 -10.65 -3.45 -12.50
CA ASP A 128 -11.89 -3.25 -13.26
C ASP A 128 -12.13 -1.78 -13.65
N VAL A 129 -11.58 -0.83 -12.90
CA VAL A 129 -11.83 0.61 -13.11
C VAL A 129 -10.57 1.43 -13.37
N CYS A 130 -9.39 0.90 -13.08
CA CYS A 130 -8.12 1.60 -13.19
C CYS A 130 -7.10 0.76 -13.95
N ASP A 131 -6.55 1.32 -15.01
CA ASP A 131 -5.54 0.69 -15.87
C ASP A 131 -4.10 0.99 -15.44
N THR A 132 -3.89 1.83 -14.41
CA THR A 132 -2.56 2.08 -13.83
C THR A 132 -1.97 0.76 -13.30
N PRO A 133 -0.74 0.39 -13.72
CA PRO A 133 -0.13 -0.87 -13.34
C PRO A 133 -0.09 -1.07 -11.83
N LEU A 134 -0.56 -2.25 -11.38
CA LEU A 134 -0.70 -2.59 -9.97
C LEU A 134 0.40 -3.55 -9.51
N LEU A 135 1.23 -3.12 -8.56
CA LEU A 135 2.13 -3.96 -7.78
C LEU A 135 1.38 -4.50 -6.56
N VAL A 136 1.47 -5.79 -6.28
CA VAL A 136 0.73 -6.47 -5.21
C VAL A 136 1.65 -7.11 -4.20
N ASP A 137 1.36 -6.92 -2.92
CA ASP A 137 1.94 -7.65 -1.79
C ASP A 137 1.29 -9.04 -1.69
N VAL A 138 2.09 -10.07 -1.77
CA VAL A 138 1.61 -11.45 -1.63
C VAL A 138 2.14 -12.14 -0.37
N ASP A 139 2.62 -11.35 0.60
CA ASP A 139 3.21 -11.89 1.83
C ASP A 139 4.25 -12.98 1.50
N THR A 140 4.07 -14.18 2.06
CA THR A 140 4.93 -15.35 1.82
C THR A 140 4.39 -16.27 0.71
N GLY A 141 3.38 -15.84 -0.08
CA GLY A 141 2.81 -16.59 -1.19
C GLY A 141 1.48 -17.29 -0.90
N PHE A 142 0.83 -16.99 0.24
CA PHE A 142 -0.46 -17.52 0.68
C PHE A 142 -0.51 -19.05 0.82
N GLY A 143 0.58 -19.62 1.35
CA GLY A 143 0.69 -21.03 1.72
C GLY A 143 2.13 -21.56 1.67
N ALA A 144 2.37 -22.67 2.36
CA ALA A 144 3.73 -23.22 2.56
C ALA A 144 4.30 -23.93 1.32
N SER A 145 3.45 -24.35 0.38
CA SER A 145 3.88 -25.11 -0.79
C SER A 145 4.23 -24.21 -1.96
N ALA A 146 5.24 -24.56 -2.74
CA ALA A 146 5.54 -23.95 -4.03
C ALA A 146 4.29 -23.88 -4.94
N PHE A 147 3.37 -24.84 -4.86
CA PHE A 147 2.11 -24.83 -5.61
C PHE A 147 1.15 -23.72 -5.18
N ASN A 148 1.24 -23.22 -3.92
CA ASN A 148 0.52 -22.02 -3.51
C ASN A 148 1.06 -20.79 -4.22
N VAL A 149 2.38 -20.64 -4.32
CA VAL A 149 3.03 -19.56 -5.07
C VAL A 149 2.65 -19.59 -6.54
N VAL A 150 2.63 -20.80 -7.17
CA VAL A 150 2.16 -20.99 -8.56
C VAL A 150 0.71 -20.52 -8.72
N ARG A 151 -0.20 -20.94 -7.82
CA ARG A 151 -1.60 -20.52 -7.84
C ARG A 151 -1.72 -19.01 -7.68
N THR A 152 -1.00 -18.43 -6.74
CA THR A 152 -0.96 -16.99 -6.48
C THR A 152 -0.54 -16.22 -7.71
N THR A 153 0.61 -16.52 -8.29
CA THR A 153 1.15 -15.83 -9.47
C THR A 153 0.16 -15.88 -10.65
N LYS A 154 -0.36 -17.06 -10.98
CA LYS A 154 -1.35 -17.21 -12.07
C LYS A 154 -2.63 -16.43 -11.81
N SER A 155 -3.10 -16.42 -10.55
CA SER A 155 -4.32 -15.67 -10.19
C SER A 155 -4.12 -14.18 -10.28
N LEU A 156 -2.99 -13.63 -9.81
CA LEU A 156 -2.68 -12.22 -9.91
C LEU A 156 -2.66 -11.75 -11.37
N ILE A 157 -1.94 -12.45 -12.24
CA ILE A 157 -1.88 -12.15 -13.67
C ILE A 157 -3.28 -12.19 -14.29
N LYS A 158 -4.06 -13.23 -14.00
CA LYS A 158 -5.44 -13.37 -14.49
C LYS A 158 -6.34 -12.20 -14.08
N PHE A 159 -6.15 -11.65 -12.89
CA PHE A 159 -6.94 -10.53 -12.39
C PHE A 159 -6.31 -9.15 -12.66
N GLY A 160 -5.31 -9.09 -13.56
CA GLY A 160 -4.80 -7.84 -14.11
C GLY A 160 -3.73 -7.15 -13.26
N ALA A 161 -3.16 -7.80 -12.25
CA ALA A 161 -1.97 -7.29 -11.58
C ALA A 161 -0.79 -7.25 -12.56
N ALA A 162 0.08 -6.26 -12.39
CA ALA A 162 1.26 -6.02 -13.23
C ALA A 162 2.54 -6.59 -12.64
N ALA A 163 2.61 -6.64 -11.32
CA ALA A 163 3.76 -7.06 -10.55
C ALA A 163 3.33 -7.63 -9.20
N MET A 164 4.20 -8.43 -8.61
CA MET A 164 4.07 -8.86 -7.22
C MET A 164 5.41 -8.78 -6.50
N HIS A 165 5.38 -8.64 -5.18
CA HIS A 165 6.52 -8.99 -4.36
C HIS A 165 6.16 -10.09 -3.37
N ILE A 166 7.12 -10.97 -3.14
CA ILE A 166 7.03 -12.10 -2.19
C ILE A 166 8.22 -12.04 -1.24
N GLU A 167 7.98 -12.29 0.04
CA GLU A 167 8.99 -12.11 1.09
C GLU A 167 9.55 -13.42 1.63
N ASP A 168 10.75 -13.33 2.24
CA ASP A 168 11.47 -14.44 2.85
C ASP A 168 11.12 -14.70 4.32
N GLN A 169 10.05 -14.09 4.87
CA GLN A 169 9.57 -14.42 6.21
C GLN A 169 8.95 -15.83 6.26
N VAL A 170 8.87 -16.38 7.49
CA VAL A 170 8.07 -17.59 7.77
C VAL A 170 6.57 -17.29 7.63
N GLY A 171 5.73 -18.31 7.52
CA GLY A 171 4.27 -18.13 7.35
C GLY A 171 3.59 -17.34 8.46
N ALA A 172 4.10 -17.37 9.69
CA ALA A 172 3.68 -16.53 10.81
C ALA A 172 4.37 -15.16 10.76
N LYS A 173 4.27 -14.49 9.62
CA LYS A 173 4.97 -13.23 9.34
C LYS A 173 4.58 -12.09 10.29
N ARG A 174 5.43 -11.05 10.28
CA ARG A 174 5.19 -9.76 10.95
C ARG A 174 5.37 -8.62 9.96
N CYS A 175 4.80 -7.45 10.26
CA CYS A 175 5.09 -6.24 9.50
C CYS A 175 6.61 -5.98 9.45
N GLY A 176 7.14 -5.64 8.27
CA GLY A 176 8.57 -5.51 8.00
C GLY A 176 9.34 -4.55 8.90
N HIS A 177 8.67 -3.59 9.52
CA HIS A 177 9.27 -2.63 10.48
C HIS A 177 9.14 -3.07 11.95
N ARG A 178 8.60 -4.28 12.22
CA ARG A 178 8.47 -4.81 13.58
C ARG A 178 9.66 -5.70 13.96
N PRO A 179 10.01 -5.77 15.26
CA PRO A 179 11.08 -6.65 15.74
C PRO A 179 10.66 -8.13 15.73
N ASN A 180 11.63 -9.01 15.95
CA ASN A 180 11.46 -10.46 16.11
C ASN A 180 10.85 -11.13 14.86
N LYS A 181 11.29 -10.72 13.67
CA LYS A 181 10.98 -11.42 12.44
C LYS A 181 11.78 -12.72 12.36
N GLU A 182 11.15 -13.75 11.81
CA GLU A 182 11.80 -15.01 11.47
C GLU A 182 11.76 -15.17 9.94
N ILE A 183 12.87 -15.59 9.36
CA ILE A 183 12.99 -15.76 7.93
C ILE A 183 13.28 -17.23 7.59
N VAL A 184 12.86 -17.64 6.41
CA VAL A 184 13.15 -18.97 5.87
C VAL A 184 14.61 -19.06 5.40
N THR A 185 15.08 -20.26 5.10
CA THR A 185 16.41 -20.43 4.49
C THR A 185 16.48 -19.75 3.12
N GLN A 186 17.70 -19.37 2.70
CA GLN A 186 17.91 -18.82 1.36
C GLN A 186 17.40 -19.78 0.27
N GLY A 187 17.63 -21.10 0.43
CA GLY A 187 17.16 -22.12 -0.50
C GLY A 187 15.64 -22.13 -0.65
N GLU A 188 14.90 -22.03 0.47
CA GLU A 188 13.44 -21.97 0.43
C GLU A 188 12.94 -20.70 -0.26
N MET A 189 13.58 -19.55 -0.02
CA MET A 189 13.21 -18.32 -0.73
C MET A 189 13.50 -18.41 -2.23
N VAL A 190 14.63 -18.99 -2.61
CA VAL A 190 14.97 -19.27 -4.02
C VAL A 190 13.92 -20.16 -4.68
N ASP A 191 13.42 -21.18 -3.98
CA ASP A 191 12.38 -22.06 -4.48
C ASP A 191 11.03 -21.33 -4.65
N ARG A 192 10.68 -20.38 -3.74
CA ARG A 192 9.51 -19.50 -3.92
C ARG A 192 9.65 -18.67 -5.20
N ILE A 193 10.81 -18.08 -5.45
CA ILE A 193 11.06 -17.28 -6.67
C ILE A 193 10.97 -18.14 -7.93
N LYS A 194 11.63 -19.31 -7.95
CA LYS A 194 11.55 -20.23 -9.09
C LYS A 194 10.11 -20.65 -9.40
N ALA A 195 9.31 -20.96 -8.36
CA ALA A 195 7.90 -21.32 -8.51
C ALA A 195 7.08 -20.17 -9.10
N ALA A 196 7.35 -18.93 -8.71
CA ALA A 196 6.70 -17.74 -9.26
C ALA A 196 7.08 -17.51 -10.73
N VAL A 197 8.38 -17.65 -11.06
CA VAL A 197 8.91 -17.48 -12.42
C VAL A 197 8.34 -18.53 -13.36
N ASP A 198 8.33 -19.80 -12.97
CA ASP A 198 7.76 -20.89 -13.75
C ASP A 198 6.25 -20.74 -13.97
N ALA A 199 5.54 -20.15 -13.01
CA ALA A 199 4.11 -19.92 -13.10
C ALA A 199 3.70 -18.72 -13.98
N ARG A 200 4.65 -17.94 -14.47
CA ARG A 200 4.41 -16.68 -15.21
C ARG A 200 3.71 -16.96 -16.54
N THR A 201 2.48 -16.45 -16.70
CA THR A 201 1.70 -16.58 -17.95
C THR A 201 1.73 -15.30 -18.80
N ASP A 202 2.19 -14.19 -18.25
CA ASP A 202 2.58 -12.95 -18.95
C ASP A 202 4.09 -12.76 -18.76
N GLU A 203 4.87 -12.84 -19.82
CA GLU A 203 6.35 -12.70 -19.77
C GLU A 203 6.81 -11.37 -19.18
N ASN A 204 5.96 -10.34 -19.26
CA ASN A 204 6.23 -9.01 -18.74
C ASN A 204 5.86 -8.83 -17.27
N PHE A 205 5.10 -9.77 -16.68
CA PHE A 205 4.74 -9.70 -15.27
C PHE A 205 5.99 -9.65 -14.39
N VAL A 206 6.09 -8.66 -13.50
CA VAL A 206 7.28 -8.44 -12.68
C VAL A 206 7.20 -9.24 -11.38
N ILE A 207 8.21 -10.05 -11.12
CA ILE A 207 8.40 -10.80 -9.87
C ILE A 207 9.51 -10.13 -9.08
N MET A 208 9.17 -9.58 -7.92
CA MET A 208 10.08 -8.88 -7.04
C MET A 208 10.34 -9.74 -5.78
N ALA A 209 11.58 -10.03 -5.48
CA ALA A 209 11.95 -10.69 -4.23
C ALA A 209 12.12 -9.65 -3.14
N ARG A 210 11.35 -9.79 -2.05
CA ARG A 210 11.54 -9.02 -0.83
C ARG A 210 12.37 -9.82 0.16
N THR A 211 13.33 -9.16 0.80
CA THR A 211 14.09 -9.75 1.90
C THR A 211 14.00 -8.90 3.16
N ASP A 212 13.68 -9.55 4.26
CA ASP A 212 13.68 -8.99 5.61
C ASP A 212 14.96 -9.34 6.38
N ALA A 213 15.96 -9.94 5.71
CA ALA A 213 17.18 -10.46 6.30
C ALA A 213 18.08 -9.38 6.93
N LEU A 214 17.97 -8.10 6.54
CA LEU A 214 18.76 -7.03 7.14
C LEU A 214 18.64 -7.03 8.68
N ALA A 215 17.42 -7.16 9.17
CA ALA A 215 17.15 -7.13 10.61
C ALA A 215 17.52 -8.42 11.35
N VAL A 216 17.73 -9.53 10.64
CA VAL A 216 17.96 -10.88 11.21
C VAL A 216 19.41 -11.31 11.03
N GLU A 217 19.98 -11.13 9.84
CA GLU A 217 21.29 -11.65 9.43
C GLU A 217 22.28 -10.53 9.07
N GLY A 218 21.82 -9.27 8.97
CA GLY A 218 22.64 -8.12 8.58
C GLY A 218 22.73 -7.91 7.06
N LEU A 219 23.39 -6.80 6.67
CA LEU A 219 23.38 -6.28 5.30
C LEU A 219 24.00 -7.25 4.29
N ASP A 220 25.18 -7.82 4.61
CA ASP A 220 25.90 -8.68 3.66
C ASP A 220 25.13 -9.96 3.33
N LYS A 221 24.47 -10.54 4.34
CA LYS A 221 23.60 -11.71 4.15
C LYS A 221 22.32 -11.38 3.40
N ALA A 222 21.73 -10.21 3.66
CA ALA A 222 20.57 -9.74 2.89
C ALA A 222 20.94 -9.56 1.40
N ILE A 223 22.13 -9.06 1.10
CA ILE A 223 22.64 -8.95 -0.27
C ILE A 223 22.86 -10.33 -0.90
N GLU A 224 23.50 -11.26 -0.21
CA GLU A 224 23.68 -12.65 -0.69
C GLU A 224 22.34 -13.29 -1.09
N ARG A 225 21.32 -13.18 -0.23
CA ARG A 225 19.96 -13.69 -0.50
C ARG A 225 19.34 -13.02 -1.73
N ALA A 226 19.46 -11.71 -1.84
CA ALA A 226 18.93 -10.96 -2.97
C ALA A 226 19.58 -11.37 -4.29
N VAL A 227 20.91 -11.53 -4.33
CA VAL A 227 21.64 -12.02 -5.51
C VAL A 227 21.15 -13.41 -5.90
N ALA A 228 21.00 -14.34 -4.94
CA ALA A 228 20.49 -15.68 -5.21
C ALA A 228 19.05 -15.65 -5.77
N CYS A 229 18.20 -14.71 -5.31
CA CYS A 229 16.86 -14.51 -5.86
C CYS A 229 16.90 -13.97 -7.30
N VAL A 230 17.83 -13.06 -7.63
CA VAL A 230 18.03 -12.58 -9.01
C VAL A 230 18.50 -13.72 -9.92
N GLU A 231 19.44 -14.53 -9.48
CA GLU A 231 19.89 -15.73 -10.20
C GLU A 231 18.76 -16.74 -10.43
N ALA A 232 17.79 -16.78 -9.51
CA ALA A 232 16.57 -17.59 -9.64
C ALA A 232 15.50 -16.99 -10.58
N GLY A 233 15.71 -15.76 -11.08
CA GLY A 233 14.85 -15.11 -12.06
C GLY A 233 13.96 -13.99 -11.50
N ALA A 234 14.23 -13.46 -10.29
CA ALA A 234 13.57 -12.26 -9.82
C ALA A 234 13.94 -11.05 -10.70
N ASP A 235 12.93 -10.27 -11.09
CA ASP A 235 13.10 -9.10 -11.96
C ASP A 235 13.53 -7.84 -11.20
N ALA A 236 13.25 -7.79 -9.88
CA ALA A 236 13.54 -6.65 -9.01
C ALA A 236 13.71 -7.13 -7.57
N ILE A 237 14.29 -6.25 -6.72
CA ILE A 237 14.53 -6.53 -5.30
C ILE A 237 13.89 -5.45 -4.43
N PHE A 238 13.29 -5.90 -3.32
CA PHE A 238 12.76 -5.07 -2.26
C PHE A 238 13.52 -5.38 -0.94
N PRO A 239 14.57 -4.64 -0.61
CA PRO A 239 15.26 -4.76 0.67
C PRO A 239 14.50 -4.01 1.75
N GLU A 240 13.97 -4.72 2.75
CA GLU A 240 13.15 -4.10 3.79
C GLU A 240 13.99 -3.41 4.87
N ALA A 241 13.48 -2.26 5.36
CA ALA A 241 13.98 -1.54 6.53
C ALA A 241 15.44 -1.05 6.44
N MET A 242 15.89 -0.65 5.26
CA MET A 242 17.17 0.03 5.08
C MET A 242 17.17 1.37 5.82
N THR A 243 18.25 1.69 6.54
CA THR A 243 18.32 2.85 7.42
C THR A 243 19.19 4.00 6.90
N ASP A 244 19.98 3.77 5.86
CA ASP A 244 20.78 4.81 5.22
C ASP A 244 20.97 4.60 3.72
N LEU A 245 21.36 5.66 3.01
CA LEU A 245 21.55 5.67 1.57
C LEU A 245 22.75 4.85 1.10
N ALA A 246 23.77 4.66 1.95
CA ALA A 246 24.92 3.84 1.62
C ALA A 246 24.56 2.36 1.56
N MET A 247 23.63 1.90 2.39
CA MET A 247 23.06 0.54 2.31
C MET A 247 22.37 0.32 0.97
N TYR A 248 21.50 1.25 0.54
CA TYR A 248 20.85 1.17 -0.78
C TYR A 248 21.87 1.11 -1.91
N ARG A 249 22.89 1.98 -1.90
CA ARG A 249 23.94 1.99 -2.93
C ARG A 249 24.66 0.64 -3.00
N LYS A 250 25.05 0.07 -1.84
CA LYS A 250 25.70 -1.23 -1.77
C LYS A 250 24.82 -2.37 -2.31
N PHE A 251 23.50 -2.29 -2.03
CA PHE A 251 22.51 -3.24 -2.55
C PHE A 251 22.38 -3.16 -4.07
N VAL A 252 22.16 -1.95 -4.61
CA VAL A 252 22.05 -1.68 -6.05
C VAL A 252 23.29 -2.17 -6.81
N ASP A 253 24.49 -1.87 -6.28
CA ASP A 253 25.75 -2.28 -6.87
C ASP A 253 25.92 -3.81 -6.94
N ALA A 254 25.33 -4.54 -6.01
CA ALA A 254 25.43 -5.99 -5.95
C ALA A 254 24.40 -6.69 -6.85
N VAL A 255 23.11 -6.29 -6.78
CA VAL A 255 22.02 -7.06 -7.43
C VAL A 255 21.85 -6.78 -8.92
N LYS A 256 22.23 -5.60 -9.41
CA LYS A 256 22.19 -5.22 -10.85
C LYS A 256 20.81 -5.31 -11.50
N VAL A 257 19.75 -5.32 -10.72
CA VAL A 257 18.35 -5.23 -11.14
C VAL A 257 17.68 -4.06 -10.41
N PRO A 258 16.51 -3.59 -10.84
CA PRO A 258 15.78 -2.53 -10.14
C PRO A 258 15.60 -2.81 -8.65
N VAL A 259 15.89 -1.81 -7.82
CA VAL A 259 15.72 -1.85 -6.36
C VAL A 259 14.59 -0.91 -5.95
N LEU A 260 13.69 -1.41 -5.08
CA LEU A 260 12.61 -0.65 -4.49
C LEU A 260 12.98 -0.20 -3.07
N ALA A 261 12.78 1.09 -2.76
CA ALA A 261 12.86 1.63 -1.41
C ALA A 261 11.46 1.83 -0.83
N ASN A 262 11.20 1.22 0.34
CA ASN A 262 9.95 1.39 1.07
C ASN A 262 10.04 2.58 2.02
N ILE A 263 9.33 3.66 1.70
CA ILE A 263 9.30 4.90 2.47
C ILE A 263 7.95 5.00 3.18
N THR A 264 7.83 4.26 4.28
CA THR A 264 6.61 4.25 5.09
C THR A 264 6.77 5.13 6.33
N GLU A 265 5.72 5.86 6.68
CA GLU A 265 5.65 6.66 7.89
C GLU A 265 5.73 5.75 9.13
N PHE A 266 6.40 6.24 10.15
CA PHE A 266 6.57 5.55 11.45
C PHE A 266 7.33 4.21 11.35
N GLY A 267 8.07 3.99 10.24
CA GLY A 267 8.94 2.84 10.05
C GLY A 267 10.36 3.08 10.55
N ALA A 268 11.25 2.10 10.31
CA ALA A 268 12.67 2.20 10.65
C ALA A 268 13.47 3.02 9.62
N THR A 269 13.01 3.05 8.37
CA THR A 269 13.66 3.78 7.27
C THR A 269 13.35 5.28 7.40
N PRO A 270 14.36 6.17 7.36
CA PRO A 270 14.12 7.60 7.26
C PRO A 270 13.31 7.97 6.01
N LEU A 271 12.55 9.07 6.08
CA LEU A 271 11.74 9.54 4.95
C LEU A 271 12.62 10.26 3.91
N PHE A 272 13.48 9.51 3.25
CA PHE A 272 14.31 10.01 2.17
C PHE A 272 13.46 10.53 1.01
N THR A 273 13.97 11.56 0.32
CA THR A 273 13.36 12.07 -0.90
C THR A 273 13.63 11.17 -2.11
N THR A 274 12.86 11.34 -3.17
CA THR A 274 13.11 10.64 -4.44
C THR A 274 14.48 11.01 -5.04
N GLU A 275 14.92 12.25 -4.87
CA GLU A 275 16.25 12.70 -5.33
C GLU A 275 17.39 11.99 -4.58
N GLU A 276 17.31 11.90 -3.25
CA GLU A 276 18.30 11.20 -2.43
C GLU A 276 18.37 9.71 -2.79
N LEU A 277 17.22 9.07 -2.93
CA LEU A 277 17.13 7.65 -3.31
C LEU A 277 17.60 7.39 -4.74
N GLY A 278 17.23 8.24 -5.69
CA GLY A 278 17.74 8.19 -7.07
C GLY A 278 19.24 8.37 -7.13
N GLY A 279 19.82 9.29 -6.32
CA GLY A 279 21.27 9.47 -6.16
C GLY A 279 21.98 8.24 -5.55
N ALA A 280 21.27 7.38 -4.84
CA ALA A 280 21.76 6.08 -4.36
C ALA A 280 21.53 4.93 -5.36
N GLY A 281 20.93 5.19 -6.53
CA GLY A 281 20.67 4.19 -7.58
C GLY A 281 19.35 3.42 -7.41
N VAL A 282 18.49 3.82 -6.47
CA VAL A 282 17.17 3.22 -6.28
C VAL A 282 16.29 3.50 -7.51
N SER A 283 15.58 2.48 -7.97
CA SER A 283 14.76 2.54 -9.18
C SER A 283 13.28 2.79 -8.91
N MET A 284 12.79 2.45 -7.73
CA MET A 284 11.38 2.60 -7.31
C MET A 284 11.31 3.11 -5.88
N VAL A 285 10.37 4.03 -5.62
CA VAL A 285 10.07 4.54 -4.27
C VAL A 285 8.63 4.23 -3.93
N LEU A 286 8.42 3.43 -2.89
CA LEU A 286 7.10 2.98 -2.46
C LEU A 286 6.60 3.79 -1.26
N TYR A 287 5.40 4.32 -1.38
CA TYR A 287 4.62 4.96 -0.31
C TYR A 287 3.38 4.11 0.00
N PRO A 288 3.51 3.05 0.82
CA PRO A 288 2.54 1.95 0.84
C PRO A 288 1.18 2.32 1.42
N LEU A 289 1.14 3.18 2.45
CA LEU A 289 -0.07 3.43 3.24
C LEU A 289 -0.35 4.91 3.55
N SER A 290 0.35 5.86 2.94
CA SER A 290 0.23 7.30 3.25
C SER A 290 -1.22 7.81 3.10
N ALA A 291 -1.86 7.53 1.97
CA ALA A 291 -3.25 7.91 1.73
C ALA A 291 -4.22 7.19 2.68
N PHE A 292 -3.99 5.90 2.99
CA PHE A 292 -4.81 5.14 3.93
C PHE A 292 -4.75 5.72 5.35
N ARG A 293 -3.57 6.07 5.84
CA ARG A 293 -3.38 6.70 7.15
C ARG A 293 -4.07 8.06 7.22
N ALA A 294 -3.94 8.86 6.15
CA ALA A 294 -4.60 10.16 6.05
C ALA A 294 -6.13 10.01 6.04
N MET A 295 -6.68 9.06 5.27
CA MET A 295 -8.11 8.75 5.23
C MET A 295 -8.63 8.35 6.62
N ASN A 296 -7.94 7.45 7.32
CA ASN A 296 -8.33 7.01 8.65
C ASN A 296 -8.36 8.18 9.63
N LYS A 297 -7.35 9.05 9.61
CA LYS A 297 -7.31 10.23 10.49
C LYS A 297 -8.41 11.23 10.18
N ALA A 298 -8.74 11.44 8.91
CA ALA A 298 -9.88 12.26 8.51
C ALA A 298 -11.20 11.66 9.00
N ALA A 299 -11.39 10.35 8.85
CA ALA A 299 -12.58 9.65 9.35
C ALA A 299 -12.73 9.76 10.88
N GLU A 300 -11.66 9.55 11.65
CA GLU A 300 -11.67 9.75 13.11
C GLU A 300 -12.16 11.16 13.50
N ASN A 301 -11.63 12.19 12.82
CA ASN A 301 -11.98 13.59 13.08
C ASN A 301 -13.47 13.84 12.79
N VAL A 302 -14.00 13.33 11.68
CA VAL A 302 -15.41 13.46 11.31
C VAL A 302 -16.31 12.73 12.29
N TYR A 303 -15.99 11.48 12.66
CA TYR A 303 -16.78 10.73 13.64
C TYR A 303 -16.80 11.41 15.01
N ALA A 304 -15.65 11.92 15.47
CA ALA A 304 -15.57 12.68 16.72
C ALA A 304 -16.41 13.96 16.68
N ALA A 305 -16.36 14.71 15.59
CA ALA A 305 -17.15 15.93 15.40
C ALA A 305 -18.66 15.62 15.43
N ILE A 306 -19.13 14.64 14.67
CA ILE A 306 -20.54 14.26 14.63
C ILE A 306 -20.99 13.79 16.01
N ARG A 307 -20.18 12.99 16.72
CA ARG A 307 -20.53 12.49 18.04
C ARG A 307 -20.64 13.59 19.10
N ARG A 308 -19.77 14.59 19.02
CA ARG A 308 -19.71 15.74 19.92
C ARG A 308 -20.83 16.75 19.65
N ASP A 309 -21.04 17.11 18.36
CA ASP A 309 -21.84 18.25 17.95
C ASP A 309 -23.25 17.85 17.46
N GLY A 310 -23.52 16.56 17.28
CA GLY A 310 -24.76 16.05 16.71
C GLY A 310 -24.95 16.40 15.23
N THR A 311 -23.91 16.90 14.56
CA THR A 311 -23.91 17.35 13.16
C THR A 311 -22.50 17.33 12.58
N GLN A 312 -22.39 17.16 11.26
CA GLN A 312 -21.13 17.27 10.51
C GLN A 312 -20.84 18.71 10.04
N LYS A 313 -21.71 19.68 10.33
CA LYS A 313 -21.65 21.03 9.76
C LYS A 313 -20.29 21.72 9.91
N ASN A 314 -19.60 21.46 11.04
CA ASN A 314 -18.34 22.12 11.38
C ASN A 314 -17.10 21.48 10.74
N VAL A 315 -17.26 20.43 9.93
CA VAL A 315 -16.16 19.69 9.27
C VAL A 315 -16.41 19.48 7.76
N VAL A 316 -17.48 20.07 7.20
CA VAL A 316 -17.84 19.91 5.78
C VAL A 316 -16.73 20.42 4.85
N ASP A 317 -16.03 21.48 5.22
CA ASP A 317 -14.91 22.08 4.48
C ASP A 317 -13.67 21.21 4.39
N THR A 318 -13.60 20.17 5.21
CA THR A 318 -12.51 19.15 5.16
C THR A 318 -12.83 17.95 4.27
N MET A 319 -14.03 17.92 3.70
CA MET A 319 -14.53 16.78 2.92
C MET A 319 -14.41 17.03 1.42
N GLN A 320 -14.20 15.95 0.67
CA GLN A 320 -14.37 15.97 -0.78
C GLN A 320 -15.82 16.33 -1.13
N THR A 321 -16.02 17.28 -2.03
CA THR A 321 -17.35 17.65 -2.49
C THR A 321 -17.97 16.56 -3.36
N ARG A 322 -19.30 16.59 -3.50
CA ARG A 322 -20.00 15.68 -4.42
C ARG A 322 -19.54 15.87 -5.87
N ALA A 323 -19.28 17.10 -6.28
CA ALA A 323 -18.82 17.41 -7.63
C ALA A 323 -17.44 16.78 -7.91
N GLU A 324 -16.49 16.93 -6.98
CA GLU A 324 -15.15 16.33 -7.10
C GLU A 324 -15.21 14.80 -7.11
N LEU A 325 -16.08 14.19 -6.29
CA LEU A 325 -16.29 12.75 -6.32
C LEU A 325 -16.84 12.30 -7.68
N TYR A 326 -17.91 12.96 -8.18
CA TYR A 326 -18.53 12.63 -9.45
C TYR A 326 -17.56 12.76 -10.62
N GLU A 327 -16.73 13.78 -10.60
CA GLU A 327 -15.66 13.94 -11.58
C GLU A 327 -14.65 12.80 -11.50
N SER A 328 -14.22 12.41 -10.28
CA SER A 328 -13.20 11.36 -10.10
C SER A 328 -13.65 9.98 -10.58
N ILE A 329 -14.94 9.65 -10.44
CA ILE A 329 -15.50 8.36 -10.86
C ILE A 329 -16.17 8.41 -12.24
N GLY A 330 -16.14 9.55 -12.95
CA GLY A 330 -16.73 9.71 -14.28
C GLY A 330 -18.26 9.66 -14.32
N TYR A 331 -18.94 10.03 -13.23
CA TYR A 331 -20.39 9.88 -13.03
C TYR A 331 -21.21 10.42 -14.19
N HIS A 332 -20.89 11.61 -14.69
CA HIS A 332 -21.66 12.27 -15.76
C HIS A 332 -21.61 11.52 -17.09
N ALA A 333 -20.53 10.80 -17.38
CA ALA A 333 -20.46 9.97 -18.58
C ALA A 333 -21.46 8.79 -18.51
N PHE A 334 -21.68 8.23 -17.33
CA PHE A 334 -22.70 7.19 -17.12
C PHE A 334 -24.12 7.75 -17.28
N GLU A 335 -24.43 8.93 -16.73
CA GLU A 335 -25.74 9.60 -16.91
C GLU A 335 -26.01 9.87 -18.39
N GLN A 336 -25.08 10.49 -19.12
CA GLN A 336 -25.22 10.77 -20.54
C GLN A 336 -25.45 9.50 -21.38
N LYS A 337 -24.75 8.41 -21.04
CA LYS A 337 -24.95 7.12 -21.70
C LYS A 337 -26.32 6.55 -21.42
N LEU A 338 -26.81 6.66 -20.18
CA LEU A 338 -28.12 6.20 -19.77
C LEU A 338 -29.23 6.99 -20.49
N ASP A 339 -29.11 8.32 -20.54
CA ASP A 339 -30.07 9.20 -21.24
C ASP A 339 -30.13 8.89 -22.75
N ALA A 340 -29.00 8.65 -23.39
CA ALA A 340 -28.93 8.26 -24.78
C ALA A 340 -29.62 6.91 -25.06
N LEU A 341 -29.48 5.93 -24.15
CA LEU A 341 -30.14 4.63 -24.25
C LEU A 341 -31.68 4.77 -24.09
N PHE A 342 -32.14 5.58 -23.16
CA PHE A 342 -33.58 5.83 -22.95
C PHE A 342 -34.22 6.64 -24.08
N ALA A 343 -33.47 7.57 -24.70
CA ALA A 343 -33.96 8.31 -25.86
C ALA A 343 -34.24 7.39 -27.06
N GLN A 344 -33.38 6.38 -27.27
CA GLN A 344 -33.57 5.38 -28.33
C GLN A 344 -34.80 4.48 -28.12
N GLY A 345 -35.18 4.22 -26.85
CA GLY A 345 -36.34 3.42 -26.49
C GLY A 345 -37.67 4.13 -26.66
N LYS A 346 -37.72 5.48 -26.67
CA LYS A 346 -38.95 6.28 -26.85
C LYS A 346 -39.34 6.56 -28.31
N GLY A 347 -38.50 6.12 -29.25
CA GLY A 347 -38.70 6.30 -30.70
C GLY A 347 -39.31 5.09 -31.43
N LYS A 348 -39.91 4.13 -30.72
CA LYS A 348 -40.59 2.97 -31.29
C LYS A 348 -42.06 2.99 -30.96
#